data_1e37688f307eb87e09ce29506313360c
#
_entry.id   1e37688f307eb87e09ce29506313360c
#
_cell.length_a   1.000
_cell.length_b   1.000
_cell.length_c   1.000
_cell.angle_alpha   90.00
_cell.angle_beta   90.00
_cell.angle_gamma   90.00
#
_symmetry.space_group_name_H-M   'P 1'
#
loop_
_entity.id
_entity.type
_entity.pdbx_description
1 polymer ?
#
loop_
_entity_poly.entity_id
_entity_poly.type
_entity_poly.pdbx_seq_one_letter_code
_entity_poly.pdbx_strand_id
1 'polypeptide(L)'
;VSLTIGTASVSKQAAAYVINNPRETKNAFTVKSTDEAANILKISDSKAIADLKDSLKGYDLTSISTRDLATIGSKLYESGLIDESVASRFTSGTMAFDKDGQQTDKDTKFNAIAMFNQMLGDITKLGHAEPASMAQQGFKNSISSLVAANHVVNALAYFVNSAQSDLSVKERA
;
A
#
# COMPACT_ATOMS: atom_id res chain seq x y z
N VAL A 1 -49.34 1.98 -19.45
CA VAL A 1 -47.98 2.17 -19.99
C VAL A 1 -46.99 1.71 -18.92
N SER A 2 -46.35 0.59 -19.13
CA SER A 2 -45.35 0.06 -18.19
C SER A 2 -44.00 0.69 -18.55
N LEU A 3 -43.45 1.52 -17.66
CA LEU A 3 -42.08 2.03 -17.79
C LEU A 3 -41.15 0.91 -17.32
N THR A 4 -40.54 0.21 -18.27
CA THR A 4 -39.42 -0.66 -17.97
C THR A 4 -38.18 0.23 -17.84
N ILE A 5 -37.80 0.54 -16.60
CA ILE A 5 -36.49 1.13 -16.32
C ILE A 5 -35.46 0.01 -16.58
N GLY A 6 -34.86 0.03 -17.75
CA GLY A 6 -33.72 -0.81 -18.03
C GLY A 6 -32.61 -0.45 -17.01
N THR A 7 -32.31 -1.35 -16.11
CA THR A 7 -31.11 -1.26 -15.28
C THR A 7 -29.92 -1.31 -16.23
N ALA A 8 -29.30 -0.16 -16.49
CA ALA A 8 -28.02 -0.11 -17.16
C ALA A 8 -27.06 -0.95 -16.29
N SER A 9 -26.68 -2.11 -16.80
CA SER A 9 -25.63 -2.94 -16.21
C SER A 9 -24.34 -2.12 -16.29
N VAL A 10 -23.99 -1.46 -15.19
CA VAL A 10 -22.70 -0.78 -15.07
C VAL A 10 -21.67 -1.90 -15.15
N SER A 11 -20.85 -1.90 -16.21
CA SER A 11 -19.74 -2.82 -16.33
C SER A 11 -18.82 -2.65 -15.12
N LYS A 12 -18.73 -3.66 -14.27
CA LYS A 12 -17.84 -3.67 -13.10
C LYS A 12 -16.40 -3.98 -13.46
N GLN A 13 -16.12 -4.17 -14.75
CA GLN A 13 -14.78 -4.46 -15.23
C GLN A 13 -13.87 -3.24 -15.06
N ALA A 14 -12.72 -3.43 -14.44
CA ALA A 14 -11.67 -2.44 -14.33
C ALA A 14 -10.32 -3.05 -14.68
N ALA A 15 -9.53 -2.33 -15.48
CA ALA A 15 -8.14 -2.68 -15.74
C ALA A 15 -7.27 -2.39 -14.52
N ALA A 16 -6.19 -3.14 -14.36
CA ALA A 16 -5.20 -2.90 -13.31
C ALA A 16 -4.63 -1.48 -13.39
N TYR A 17 -4.42 -0.87 -12.23
CA TYR A 17 -3.72 0.42 -12.13
C TYR A 17 -2.31 0.30 -12.71
N VAL A 18 -1.97 1.16 -13.66
CA VAL A 18 -0.69 1.12 -14.36
C VAL A 18 0.36 1.93 -13.60
N ILE A 19 1.42 1.26 -13.18
CA ILE A 19 2.56 1.87 -12.50
C ILE A 19 3.60 2.31 -13.54
N ASN A 20 3.79 3.62 -13.69
CA ASN A 20 4.67 4.20 -14.72
C ASN A 20 6.15 3.96 -14.44
N ASN A 21 6.54 3.94 -13.15
CA ASN A 21 7.92 3.66 -12.72
C ASN A 21 7.97 2.41 -11.83
N PRO A 22 7.81 1.19 -12.39
CA PRO A 22 7.73 -0.03 -11.60
C PRO A 22 9.05 -0.43 -10.92
N ARG A 23 10.15 0.26 -11.22
CA ARG A 23 11.48 0.03 -10.61
C ARG A 23 11.82 1.03 -9.51
N GLU A 24 10.89 1.89 -9.12
CA GLU A 24 11.10 2.87 -8.05
C GLU A 24 11.35 2.16 -6.71
N THR A 25 12.49 2.42 -6.10
CA THR A 25 12.84 1.91 -4.77
C THR A 25 13.07 3.02 -3.75
N LYS A 26 13.14 4.28 -4.22
CA LYS A 26 13.38 5.47 -3.40
C LYS A 26 12.47 6.61 -3.85
N ASN A 27 11.89 7.30 -2.89
CA ASN A 27 11.05 8.49 -3.11
C ASN A 27 11.11 9.41 -1.89
N ALA A 28 10.23 10.41 -1.83
CA ALA A 28 10.17 11.36 -0.71
C ALA A 28 9.92 10.71 0.66
N PHE A 29 9.38 9.49 0.69
CA PHE A 29 9.04 8.74 1.91
C PHE A 29 10.08 7.69 2.29
N THR A 30 11.22 7.63 1.60
CA THR A 30 12.26 6.64 1.87
C THR A 30 12.80 6.78 3.29
N VAL A 31 12.68 5.71 4.07
CA VAL A 31 13.13 5.62 5.45
C VAL A 31 14.63 5.32 5.51
N LYS A 32 15.35 5.99 6.42
CA LYS A 32 16.80 5.94 6.50
C LYS A 32 17.34 5.31 7.79
N SER A 33 16.50 5.11 8.80
CA SER A 33 16.92 4.55 10.08
C SER A 33 15.85 3.67 10.72
N THR A 34 16.29 2.79 11.63
CA THR A 34 15.38 1.96 12.43
C THR A 34 14.44 2.81 13.28
N ASP A 35 14.95 3.91 13.88
CA ASP A 35 14.14 4.80 14.71
C ASP A 35 13.04 5.49 13.90
N GLU A 36 13.36 5.93 12.68
CA GLU A 36 12.37 6.53 11.78
C GLU A 36 11.28 5.51 11.40
N ALA A 37 11.66 4.29 11.03
CA ALA A 37 10.72 3.23 10.70
C ALA A 37 9.84 2.84 11.90
N ALA A 38 10.43 2.71 13.08
CA ALA A 38 9.73 2.39 14.31
C ALA A 38 8.74 3.51 14.71
N ASN A 39 9.13 4.77 14.57
CA ASN A 39 8.26 5.91 14.84
C ASN A 39 7.04 5.95 13.90
N ILE A 40 7.22 5.66 12.63
CA ILE A 40 6.10 5.58 11.66
C ILE A 40 5.08 4.52 12.09
N LEU A 41 5.55 3.35 12.54
CA LEU A 41 4.72 2.24 12.99
C LEU A 41 4.36 2.31 14.49
N LYS A 42 4.77 3.38 15.19
CA LYS A 42 4.53 3.58 16.63
C LYS A 42 5.01 2.42 17.51
N ILE A 43 6.13 1.82 17.14
CA ILE A 43 6.78 0.74 17.87
C ILE A 43 7.91 1.32 18.71
N SER A 44 7.86 1.14 20.03
CA SER A 44 8.91 1.61 20.99
C SER A 44 9.71 0.46 21.61
N ASP A 45 9.25 -0.78 21.42
CA ASP A 45 9.86 -1.97 22.02
C ASP A 45 10.74 -2.70 21.00
N SER A 46 12.00 -2.96 21.36
CA SER A 46 12.96 -3.67 20.51
C SER A 46 12.53 -5.10 20.16
N LYS A 47 11.82 -5.78 21.09
CA LYS A 47 11.26 -7.10 20.82
C LYS A 47 10.18 -7.04 19.75
N ALA A 48 9.27 -6.07 19.81
CA ALA A 48 8.23 -5.87 18.81
C ALA A 48 8.82 -5.55 17.42
N ILE A 49 9.93 -4.81 17.35
CA ILE A 49 10.67 -4.57 16.11
C ILE A 49 11.23 -5.88 15.55
N ALA A 50 11.84 -6.72 16.40
CA ALA A 50 12.39 -8.01 15.99
C ALA A 50 11.27 -8.96 15.50
N ASP A 51 10.16 -9.04 16.23
CA ASP A 51 8.99 -9.85 15.84
C ASP A 51 8.40 -9.38 14.49
N LEU A 52 8.33 -8.06 14.26
CA LEU A 52 7.89 -7.51 12.99
C LEU A 52 8.85 -7.89 11.86
N LYS A 53 10.16 -7.70 12.04
CA LYS A 53 11.17 -8.11 11.05
C LYS A 53 11.04 -9.60 10.71
N ASP A 54 10.84 -10.46 11.70
CA ASP A 54 10.65 -11.88 11.49
C ASP A 54 9.38 -12.20 10.69
N SER A 55 8.29 -11.48 10.96
CA SER A 55 7.03 -11.64 10.22
C SER A 55 7.10 -11.16 8.76
N LEU A 56 8.05 -10.29 8.45
CA LEU A 56 8.28 -9.73 7.11
C LEU A 56 9.30 -10.52 6.28
N LYS A 57 9.95 -11.53 6.86
CA LYS A 57 10.90 -12.40 6.12
C LYS A 57 10.22 -13.04 4.92
N GLY A 58 10.88 -12.98 3.77
CA GLY A 58 10.38 -13.55 2.52
C GLY A 58 9.48 -12.64 1.70
N TYR A 59 9.10 -11.47 2.22
CA TYR A 59 8.41 -10.47 1.42
C TYR A 59 9.39 -9.51 0.75
N ASP A 60 8.97 -8.98 -0.40
CA ASP A 60 9.67 -7.92 -1.13
C ASP A 60 8.62 -6.87 -1.55
N LEU A 61 8.67 -5.67 -0.96
CA LEU A 61 7.69 -4.62 -1.22
C LEU A 61 7.82 -4.03 -2.65
N THR A 62 8.91 -4.31 -3.34
CA THR A 62 9.10 -3.95 -4.76
C THR A 62 8.57 -5.00 -5.73
N SER A 63 8.18 -6.17 -5.22
CA SER A 63 7.63 -7.28 -5.99
C SER A 63 6.68 -8.12 -5.13
N ILE A 64 5.54 -7.55 -4.77
CA ILE A 64 4.54 -8.15 -3.87
C ILE A 64 3.20 -8.32 -4.56
N SER A 65 2.47 -9.39 -4.22
CA SER A 65 1.09 -9.57 -4.70
C SER A 65 0.09 -8.78 -3.85
N THR A 66 -1.09 -8.50 -4.41
CA THR A 66 -2.21 -7.91 -3.63
C THR A 66 -2.55 -8.78 -2.43
N ARG A 67 -2.55 -10.10 -2.58
CA ARG A 67 -2.83 -11.05 -1.50
C ARG A 67 -1.83 -10.93 -0.35
N ASP A 68 -0.54 -10.87 -0.65
CA ASP A 68 0.52 -10.75 0.36
C ASP A 68 0.49 -9.37 1.02
N LEU A 69 0.30 -8.31 0.24
CA LEU A 69 0.20 -6.95 0.76
C LEU A 69 -1.02 -6.79 1.69
N ALA A 70 -2.16 -7.38 1.32
CA ALA A 70 -3.37 -7.41 2.15
C ALA A 70 -3.13 -8.19 3.45
N THR A 71 -2.41 -9.30 3.39
CA THR A 71 -2.04 -10.09 4.58
C THR A 71 -1.18 -9.27 5.55
N ILE A 72 -0.19 -8.55 5.04
CA ILE A 72 0.62 -7.64 5.85
C ILE A 72 -0.26 -6.55 6.46
N GLY A 73 -1.09 -5.88 5.66
CA GLY A 73 -1.99 -4.82 6.11
C GLY A 73 -2.93 -5.28 7.22
N SER A 74 -3.54 -6.46 7.08
CA SER A 74 -4.42 -7.03 8.11
C SER A 74 -3.68 -7.28 9.42
N LYS A 75 -2.50 -7.89 9.37
CA LYS A 75 -1.68 -8.13 10.58
C LYS A 75 -1.28 -6.83 11.29
N LEU A 76 -0.89 -5.81 10.54
CA LEU A 76 -0.53 -4.51 11.11
C LEU A 76 -1.74 -3.84 11.76
N TYR A 77 -2.92 -3.93 11.13
CA TYR A 77 -4.16 -3.39 11.68
C TYR A 77 -4.58 -4.12 12.96
N GLU A 78 -4.60 -5.46 12.94
CA GLU A 78 -4.90 -6.29 14.11
C GLU A 78 -3.96 -6.02 15.30
N SER A 79 -2.69 -5.69 14.99
CA SER A 79 -1.69 -5.32 16.00
C SER A 79 -1.77 -3.85 16.43
N GLY A 80 -2.69 -3.06 15.89
CA GLY A 80 -2.86 -1.65 16.20
C GLY A 80 -1.74 -0.73 15.67
N LEU A 81 -0.92 -1.21 14.72
CA LEU A 81 0.21 -0.45 14.16
C LEU A 81 -0.20 0.50 13.03
N ILE A 82 -1.34 0.26 12.42
CA ILE A 82 -1.95 1.12 11.40
C ILE A 82 -3.45 1.23 11.65
N ASP A 83 -4.08 2.27 11.14
CA ASP A 83 -5.53 2.43 11.18
C ASP A 83 -6.23 1.75 9.99
N GLU A 84 -7.57 1.69 10.06
CA GLU A 84 -8.41 1.07 9.03
C GLU A 84 -8.22 1.72 7.65
N SER A 85 -8.02 3.03 7.60
CA SER A 85 -7.88 3.77 6.33
C SER A 85 -6.61 3.36 5.60
N VAL A 86 -5.52 3.13 6.32
CA VAL A 86 -4.25 2.62 5.76
C VAL A 86 -4.38 1.14 5.40
N ALA A 87 -4.98 0.32 6.28
CA ALA A 87 -5.22 -1.10 6.00
C ALA A 87 -6.03 -1.31 4.72
N SER A 88 -7.06 -0.48 4.49
CA SER A 88 -7.86 -0.50 3.26
C SER A 88 -7.02 -0.25 2.01
N ARG A 89 -6.00 0.62 2.07
CA ARG A 89 -5.06 0.84 0.95
C ARG A 89 -4.23 -0.40 0.66
N PHE A 90 -3.80 -1.11 1.68
CA PHE A 90 -3.03 -2.34 1.54
C PHE A 90 -3.85 -3.50 0.94
N THR A 91 -5.16 -3.52 1.13
CA THR A 91 -6.05 -4.57 0.58
C THR A 91 -6.47 -4.33 -0.86
N SER A 92 -6.40 -3.10 -1.35
CA SER A 92 -6.89 -2.71 -2.68
C SER A 92 -6.00 -3.18 -3.82
N GLY A 93 -4.68 -3.21 -3.63
CA GLY A 93 -3.72 -3.56 -4.67
C GLY A 93 -3.88 -2.72 -5.95
N THR A 94 -3.69 -3.33 -7.09
CA THR A 94 -3.84 -2.68 -8.41
C THR A 94 -5.27 -2.65 -8.94
N MET A 95 -6.22 -3.25 -8.22
CA MET A 95 -7.67 -3.11 -8.42
C MET A 95 -8.17 -3.54 -9.80
N ALA A 96 -7.63 -4.64 -10.36
CA ALA A 96 -8.18 -5.23 -11.58
C ALA A 96 -9.39 -6.11 -11.26
N PHE A 97 -10.49 -5.91 -11.97
CA PHE A 97 -11.73 -6.66 -11.79
C PHE A 97 -12.28 -7.14 -13.14
N ASP A 98 -12.87 -8.32 -13.14
CA ASP A 98 -13.61 -8.83 -14.29
C ASP A 98 -15.02 -8.21 -14.38
N LYS A 99 -15.78 -8.64 -15.41
CA LYS A 99 -17.16 -8.19 -15.63
C LYS A 99 -18.12 -8.53 -14.48
N ASP A 100 -17.81 -9.55 -13.69
CA ASP A 100 -18.60 -10.00 -12.55
C ASP A 100 -18.18 -9.33 -11.24
N GLY A 101 -17.18 -8.43 -11.29
CA GLY A 101 -16.64 -7.69 -10.17
C GLY A 101 -15.71 -8.52 -9.29
N GLN A 102 -15.17 -9.65 -9.82
CA GLN A 102 -14.17 -10.43 -9.12
C GLN A 102 -12.78 -9.87 -9.42
N GLN A 103 -11.97 -9.72 -8.38
CA GLN A 103 -10.59 -9.26 -8.54
C GLN A 103 -9.76 -10.35 -9.22
N THR A 104 -9.10 -9.99 -10.33
CA THR A 104 -8.36 -10.91 -11.20
C THR A 104 -6.86 -10.91 -10.99
N ASP A 105 -6.31 -9.91 -10.31
CA ASP A 105 -4.87 -9.67 -10.15
C ASP A 105 -4.32 -9.95 -8.75
N LYS A 106 -5.04 -10.73 -7.93
CA LYS A 106 -4.66 -10.98 -6.51
C LYS A 106 -3.26 -11.53 -6.33
N ASP A 107 -2.79 -12.35 -7.27
CA ASP A 107 -1.49 -13.03 -7.24
C ASP A 107 -0.47 -12.40 -8.20
N THR A 108 -0.86 -11.37 -8.95
CA THR A 108 0.05 -10.60 -9.79
C THR A 108 0.94 -9.71 -8.93
N LYS A 109 2.25 -9.80 -9.14
CA LYS A 109 3.23 -9.02 -8.39
C LYS A 109 3.39 -7.63 -8.98
N PHE A 110 3.54 -6.65 -8.10
CA PHE A 110 3.77 -5.25 -8.43
C PHE A 110 4.66 -4.58 -7.36
N ASN A 111 5.16 -3.40 -7.66
CA ASN A 111 5.93 -2.60 -6.73
C ASN A 111 4.99 -1.72 -5.88
N ALA A 112 4.80 -2.08 -4.62
CA ALA A 112 3.92 -1.34 -3.71
C ALA A 112 4.45 0.06 -3.36
N ILE A 113 5.78 0.23 -3.31
CA ILE A 113 6.41 1.53 -3.06
C ILE A 113 6.07 2.49 -4.20
N ALA A 114 6.28 2.06 -5.44
CA ALA A 114 5.98 2.84 -6.63
C ALA A 114 4.48 3.14 -6.77
N MET A 115 3.64 2.13 -6.50
CA MET A 115 2.19 2.26 -6.60
C MET A 115 1.63 3.34 -5.67
N PHE A 116 1.95 3.28 -4.39
CA PHE A 116 1.43 4.26 -3.43
C PHE A 116 1.96 5.67 -3.68
N ASN A 117 3.23 5.80 -4.10
CA ASN A 117 3.80 7.09 -4.46
C ASN A 117 3.09 7.70 -5.68
N GLN A 118 2.86 6.90 -6.71
CA GLN A 118 2.17 7.34 -7.91
C GLN A 118 0.69 7.69 -7.62
N MET A 119 -0.03 6.86 -6.85
CA MET A 119 -1.42 7.14 -6.47
C MET A 119 -1.55 8.47 -5.73
N LEU A 120 -0.61 8.79 -4.83
CA LEU A 120 -0.57 10.08 -4.15
C LEU A 120 -0.33 11.23 -5.13
N GLY A 121 0.60 11.05 -6.07
CA GLY A 121 0.86 12.04 -7.13
C GLY A 121 -0.36 12.27 -8.01
N ASP A 122 -1.05 11.22 -8.40
CA ASP A 122 -2.22 11.31 -9.28
C ASP A 122 -3.41 12.01 -8.60
N ILE A 123 -3.72 11.66 -7.33
CA ILE A 123 -4.80 12.34 -6.59
C ILE A 123 -4.45 13.81 -6.31
N THR A 124 -3.18 14.12 -6.07
CA THR A 124 -2.73 15.50 -5.86
C THR A 124 -2.88 16.32 -7.13
N LYS A 125 -2.50 15.77 -8.29
CA LYS A 125 -2.72 16.42 -9.59
C LYS A 125 -4.19 16.67 -9.88
N LEU A 126 -5.05 15.67 -9.60
CA LEU A 126 -6.50 15.83 -9.73
C LEU A 126 -7.02 16.96 -8.86
N GLY A 127 -6.57 17.05 -7.61
CA GLY A 127 -6.95 18.14 -6.72
C GLY A 127 -6.55 19.53 -7.22
N HIS A 128 -5.38 19.66 -7.83
CA HIS A 128 -4.96 20.91 -8.46
C HIS A 128 -5.79 21.26 -9.70
N ALA A 129 -6.21 20.27 -10.49
CA ALA A 129 -7.07 20.47 -11.65
C ALA A 129 -8.51 20.80 -11.27
N GLU A 130 -8.99 20.29 -10.13
CA GLU A 130 -10.35 20.43 -9.63
C GLU A 130 -10.38 20.98 -8.19
N PRO A 131 -10.13 22.27 -7.96
CA PRO A 131 -10.01 22.83 -6.60
C PRO A 131 -11.26 22.63 -5.72
N ALA A 132 -12.45 22.52 -6.32
CA ALA A 132 -13.68 22.23 -5.58
C ALA A 132 -13.65 20.83 -4.93
N SER A 133 -13.00 19.86 -5.55
CA SER A 133 -12.81 18.52 -5.01
C SER A 133 -11.87 18.53 -3.80
N MET A 134 -10.85 19.39 -3.79
CA MET A 134 -9.94 19.58 -2.66
C MET A 134 -10.64 20.04 -1.38
N ALA A 135 -11.76 20.74 -1.50
CA ALA A 135 -12.53 21.19 -0.34
C ALA A 135 -13.33 20.06 0.33
N GLN A 136 -13.58 18.97 -0.37
CA GLN A 136 -14.38 17.86 0.12
C GLN A 136 -13.61 17.01 1.15
N GLN A 137 -14.27 16.67 2.26
CA GLN A 137 -13.64 15.89 3.34
C GLN A 137 -13.17 14.51 2.86
N GLY A 138 -13.95 13.83 2.02
CA GLY A 138 -13.58 12.54 1.44
C GLY A 138 -12.29 12.59 0.62
N PHE A 139 -12.09 13.67 -0.13
CA PHE A 139 -10.87 13.90 -0.91
C PHE A 139 -9.64 14.09 0.02
N LYS A 140 -9.79 14.94 1.04
CA LYS A 140 -8.75 15.16 2.06
C LYS A 140 -8.38 13.87 2.78
N ASN A 141 -9.37 13.06 3.16
CA ASN A 141 -9.17 11.75 3.79
C ASN A 141 -8.42 10.79 2.88
N SER A 142 -8.71 10.81 1.57
CA SER A 142 -8.00 9.99 0.58
C SER A 142 -6.53 10.38 0.47
N ILE A 143 -6.21 11.67 0.43
CA ILE A 143 -4.82 12.15 0.44
C ILE A 143 -4.13 11.72 1.74
N SER A 144 -4.73 11.97 2.90
CA SER A 144 -4.15 11.61 4.20
C SER A 144 -3.86 10.11 4.32
N SER A 145 -4.77 9.25 3.87
CA SER A 145 -4.57 7.79 3.90
C SER A 145 -3.47 7.35 2.94
N LEU A 146 -3.31 7.99 1.79
CA LEU A 146 -2.22 7.68 0.85
C LEU A 146 -0.87 8.18 1.36
N VAL A 147 -0.80 9.34 2.01
CA VAL A 147 0.42 9.81 2.69
C VAL A 147 0.83 8.80 3.77
N ALA A 148 -0.10 8.39 4.62
CA ALA A 148 0.15 7.40 5.67
C ALA A 148 0.58 6.05 5.09
N ALA A 149 -0.07 5.57 4.01
CA ALA A 149 0.31 4.33 3.33
C ALA A 149 1.72 4.39 2.75
N ASN A 150 2.12 5.54 2.18
CA ASN A 150 3.49 5.76 1.71
C ASN A 150 4.52 5.69 2.85
N HIS A 151 4.25 6.31 3.98
CA HIS A 151 5.11 6.20 5.17
C HIS A 151 5.22 4.75 5.62
N VAL A 152 4.10 4.05 5.76
CA VAL A 152 4.06 2.66 6.24
C VAL A 152 4.79 1.72 5.28
N VAL A 153 4.52 1.75 3.97
CA VAL A 153 5.17 0.84 3.01
C VAL A 153 6.68 1.05 2.96
N ASN A 154 7.16 2.29 3.10
CA ASN A 154 8.59 2.59 3.14
C ASN A 154 9.25 2.15 4.46
N ALA A 155 8.54 2.25 5.60
CA ALA A 155 9.01 1.70 6.88
C ALA A 155 9.11 0.17 6.84
N LEU A 156 8.12 -0.51 6.25
CA LEU A 156 8.16 -1.95 6.05
C LEU A 156 9.31 -2.36 5.12
N ALA A 157 9.53 -1.65 4.02
CA ALA A 157 10.63 -1.89 3.09
C ALA A 157 11.99 -1.75 3.80
N TYR A 158 12.14 -0.76 4.67
CA TYR A 158 13.34 -0.62 5.49
C TYR A 158 13.57 -1.85 6.38
N PHE A 159 12.54 -2.34 7.06
CA PHE A 159 12.66 -3.54 7.91
C PHE A 159 12.92 -4.82 7.12
N VAL A 160 12.28 -5.01 5.96
CA VAL A 160 12.56 -6.12 5.04
C VAL A 160 14.03 -6.14 4.63
N ASN A 161 14.55 -4.99 4.19
CA ASN A 161 15.94 -4.87 3.73
C ASN A 161 16.95 -5.08 4.87
N SER A 162 16.66 -4.58 6.07
CA SER A 162 17.52 -4.77 7.24
C SER A 162 17.53 -6.24 7.71
N ALA A 163 16.40 -6.94 7.65
CA ALA A 163 16.32 -8.37 7.97
C ALA A 163 17.16 -9.24 7.00
N GLN A 164 17.14 -8.90 5.70
CA GLN A 164 17.98 -9.59 4.69
C GLN A 164 19.47 -9.35 4.93
N SER A 165 19.88 -8.16 5.34
CA SER A 165 21.28 -7.84 5.69
C SER A 165 21.75 -8.65 6.89
N ASP A 166 20.92 -8.79 7.92
CA ASP A 166 21.21 -9.57 9.13
C ASP A 166 21.42 -11.06 8.81
N LEU A 167 20.65 -11.61 7.87
CA LEU A 167 20.82 -13.00 7.40
C LEU A 167 22.15 -13.19 6.66
N SER A 168 22.53 -12.26 5.80
CA SER A 168 23.78 -12.33 5.03
C SER A 168 25.03 -12.29 5.91
N VAL A 169 24.97 -11.63 7.06
CA VAL A 169 26.05 -11.60 8.06
C VAL A 169 26.16 -12.93 8.80
N LYS A 170 25.04 -13.57 9.13
CA LYS A 170 25.03 -14.88 9.82
C LYS A 170 25.51 -16.02 8.93
N GLU A 171 25.31 -15.95 7.62
CA GLU A 171 25.83 -16.97 6.68
C GLU A 171 27.34 -16.86 6.42
N ARG A 172 27.96 -15.72 6.77
CA ARG A 172 29.41 -15.47 6.60
C ARG A 172 30.22 -15.68 7.88
N ALA A 173 29.57 -15.93 8.99
CA ALA A 173 30.18 -16.18 10.29
C ALA A 173 30.22 -17.69 10.60
#